data_0543b93c3c25ca85936b7fcf88faa483
#
_entry.id   0543b93c3c25ca85936b7fcf88faa483
#
_cell.length_a   1.000
_cell.length_b   1.000
_cell.length_c   1.000
_cell.angle_alpha   90.00
_cell.angle_beta   90.00
_cell.angle_gamma   90.00
#
_symmetry.space_group_name_H-M   'P 1'
#
loop_
_entity.id
_entity.type
_entity.pdbx_description
1 polymer ?
#
loop_
_entity_poly.entity_id
_entity_poly.type
_entity_poly.pdbx_seq_one_letter_code
_entity_poly.pdbx_strand_id
1 'polypeptide(L)'
;MFIRSLKDVKDTDRYKVMPRSATYTARYLTAADGMGFSLHVNRGEAIPPTQLWYKNHWEANYLIAGVIKVTDMTSGQEWVLESGDLYQVGPNDRHLYEVLEDEHHLSIFCPSLRGDETHDEDGAYSASGPVPVTEQRMFVRHIEQMREAGREMLVANGQARVVRALTKSDGLGFSFSDVNFAAGATTKLWYKHHWETNYIVSGTGQVEDLTTGESWKLEPDMTYNVGPKDRHQLSAETDLHLASVFCPPLEGTEQHDSDGALEPSGPVPPGPPGY
;
A
#
# COMPACT_ATOMS: atom_id res chain seq x y z
N MET A 1 -3.21 -5.41 17.24
CA MET A 1 -3.71 -4.85 15.94
C MET A 1 -4.39 -3.50 16.14
N PHE A 2 -4.62 -2.71 15.05
CA PHE A 2 -5.36 -1.45 15.12
C PHE A 2 -6.04 -1.13 13.78
N ILE A 3 -7.13 -0.36 13.85
CA ILE A 3 -7.89 0.10 12.70
C ILE A 3 -7.61 1.59 12.49
N ARG A 4 -7.63 2.05 11.24
CA ARG A 4 -7.57 3.48 10.91
C ARG A 4 -8.48 3.79 9.73
N SER A 5 -9.16 4.90 9.83
CA SER A 5 -10.08 5.42 8.81
C SER A 5 -9.79 6.89 8.53
N LEU A 6 -10.44 7.45 7.52
CA LEU A 6 -10.34 8.87 7.24
C LEU A 6 -10.76 9.73 8.45
N LYS A 7 -11.73 9.27 9.25
CA LYS A 7 -12.22 9.99 10.45
C LYS A 7 -11.11 10.16 11.49
N ASP A 8 -10.19 9.20 11.60
CA ASP A 8 -9.11 9.22 12.59
C ASP A 8 -7.99 10.18 12.21
N VAL A 9 -7.90 10.61 10.96
CA VAL A 9 -6.81 11.45 10.44
C VAL A 9 -7.26 12.81 9.93
N LYS A 10 -8.53 12.98 9.52
CA LYS A 10 -9.03 14.17 8.82
C LYS A 10 -8.84 15.48 9.59
N ASP A 11 -9.03 15.46 10.91
CA ASP A 11 -8.93 16.66 11.76
C ASP A 11 -7.59 16.73 12.51
N THR A 12 -6.56 16.07 11.98
CA THR A 12 -5.20 16.03 12.53
C THR A 12 -4.18 16.59 11.53
N ASP A 13 -2.93 16.71 11.94
CA ASP A 13 -1.79 17.06 11.08
C ASP A 13 -1.46 15.97 10.03
N ARG A 14 -2.09 14.80 10.13
CA ARG A 14 -1.99 13.71 9.14
C ARG A 14 -2.81 13.97 7.85
N TYR A 15 -3.70 14.96 7.86
CA TYR A 15 -4.50 15.35 6.68
C TYR A 15 -4.03 16.68 6.11
N LYS A 16 -3.53 16.67 4.88
CA LYS A 16 -2.92 17.84 4.24
C LYS A 16 -3.33 17.98 2.79
N VAL A 17 -3.33 19.23 2.31
CA VAL A 17 -3.27 19.52 0.88
C VAL A 17 -1.80 19.64 0.49
N MET A 18 -1.36 18.86 -0.50
CA MET A 18 -0.01 18.91 -1.02
C MET A 18 0.08 20.04 -2.07
N PRO A 19 0.82 21.14 -1.82
CA PRO A 19 0.74 22.34 -2.67
C PRO A 19 1.17 22.09 -4.12
N ARG A 20 2.08 21.13 -4.34
CA ARG A 20 2.63 20.86 -5.66
C ARG A 20 1.73 19.98 -6.52
N SER A 21 1.20 18.91 -5.95
CA SER A 21 0.29 17.98 -6.65
C SER A 21 -1.19 18.33 -6.50
N ALA A 22 -1.52 19.37 -5.72
CA ALA A 22 -2.89 19.72 -5.36
C ALA A 22 -3.72 18.57 -4.75
N THR A 23 -3.04 17.52 -4.30
CA THR A 23 -3.65 16.29 -3.77
C THR A 23 -4.03 16.48 -2.31
N TYR A 24 -5.22 16.04 -1.94
CA TYR A 24 -5.60 15.83 -0.55
C TYR A 24 -5.01 14.52 -0.07
N THR A 25 -4.09 14.58 0.87
CA THR A 25 -3.36 13.44 1.40
C THR A 25 -3.77 13.14 2.83
N ALA A 26 -4.31 11.95 3.08
CA ALA A 26 -4.58 11.41 4.41
C ALA A 26 -3.50 10.36 4.74
N ARG A 27 -2.62 10.67 5.69
CA ARG A 27 -1.50 9.82 6.09
C ARG A 27 -1.95 8.78 7.10
N TYR A 28 -2.39 7.65 6.61
CA TYR A 28 -2.90 6.55 7.45
C TYR A 28 -1.78 5.93 8.28
N LEU A 29 -0.62 5.70 7.67
CA LEU A 29 0.57 5.22 8.36
C LEU A 29 1.75 6.17 8.14
N THR A 30 2.54 6.36 9.20
CA THR A 30 3.76 7.18 9.21
C THR A 30 4.89 6.43 9.92
N ALA A 31 6.08 6.98 9.97
CA ALA A 31 7.21 6.42 10.70
C ALA A 31 6.89 6.14 12.19
N ALA A 32 6.00 6.93 12.81
CA ALA A 32 5.58 6.73 14.20
C ALA A 32 4.83 5.39 14.42
N ASP A 33 4.26 4.81 13.37
CA ASP A 33 3.58 3.52 13.45
C ASP A 33 4.57 2.34 13.38
N GLY A 34 5.85 2.59 13.04
CA GLY A 34 6.96 1.62 13.17
C GLY A 34 6.87 0.38 12.28
N MET A 35 6.04 0.39 11.24
CA MET A 35 5.76 -0.79 10.41
C MET A 35 6.72 -0.97 9.22
N GLY A 36 7.74 -0.07 9.08
CA GLY A 36 8.76 -0.15 8.04
C GLY A 36 8.39 0.56 6.73
N PHE A 37 7.16 0.96 6.56
CA PHE A 37 6.64 1.77 5.46
C PHE A 37 5.61 2.79 5.96
N SER A 38 5.30 3.79 5.15
CA SER A 38 4.13 4.65 5.38
C SER A 38 3.10 4.44 4.26
N LEU A 39 1.81 4.67 4.58
CA LEU A 39 0.71 4.53 3.65
C LEU A 39 -0.15 5.78 3.69
N HIS A 40 -0.35 6.37 2.52
CA HIS A 40 -1.17 7.56 2.32
C HIS A 40 -2.33 7.25 1.39
N VAL A 41 -3.48 7.83 1.70
CA VAL A 41 -4.67 7.82 0.84
C VAL A 41 -4.77 9.20 0.22
N ASN A 42 -4.72 9.25 -1.09
CA ASN A 42 -4.68 10.49 -1.85
C ASN A 42 -5.94 10.66 -2.70
N ARG A 43 -6.40 11.90 -2.81
CA ARG A 43 -7.47 12.30 -3.72
C ARG A 43 -7.12 13.64 -4.32
N GLY A 44 -7.25 13.75 -5.63
CA GLY A 44 -6.94 14.97 -6.38
C GLY A 44 -7.93 15.21 -7.50
N GLU A 45 -8.09 16.49 -7.84
CA GLU A 45 -8.77 16.92 -9.05
C GLU A 45 -7.78 16.95 -10.21
N ALA A 46 -8.29 17.07 -11.44
CA ALA A 46 -7.46 17.18 -12.65
C ALA A 46 -6.43 18.33 -12.53
N ILE A 47 -5.17 18.01 -12.73
CA ILE A 47 -4.05 18.97 -12.71
C ILE A 47 -3.14 18.78 -13.92
N PRO A 48 -2.48 19.87 -14.39
CA PRO A 48 -1.48 19.76 -15.45
C PRO A 48 -0.24 18.99 -14.99
N PRO A 49 0.63 18.56 -15.93
CA PRO A 49 1.85 17.84 -15.60
C PRO A 49 2.69 18.56 -14.55
N THR A 50 3.00 17.86 -13.47
CA THR A 50 3.78 18.35 -12.35
C THR A 50 5.01 17.48 -12.18
N GLN A 51 6.20 18.11 -12.11
CA GLN A 51 7.45 17.37 -11.90
C GLN A 51 7.57 16.95 -10.44
N LEU A 52 7.86 15.65 -10.24
CA LEU A 52 8.19 15.03 -8.96
C LEU A 52 9.49 14.22 -9.08
N TRP A 53 10.22 14.12 -7.96
CA TRP A 53 11.42 13.30 -7.87
C TRP A 53 11.67 12.84 -6.42
N TYR A 54 11.26 11.64 -6.10
CA TYR A 54 11.41 11.07 -4.74
C TYR A 54 12.84 10.54 -4.50
N LYS A 55 13.85 11.45 -4.57
CA LYS A 55 15.29 11.13 -4.43
C LYS A 55 15.66 10.47 -3.08
N ASN A 56 14.80 10.55 -2.08
CA ASN A 56 15.04 10.04 -0.73
C ASN A 56 14.11 8.87 -0.34
N HIS A 57 13.26 8.40 -1.25
CA HIS A 57 12.25 7.37 -0.98
C HIS A 57 11.97 6.55 -2.23
N TRP A 58 11.60 5.29 -2.02
CA TRP A 58 10.82 4.53 -2.98
C TRP A 58 9.35 4.80 -2.72
N GLU A 59 8.59 4.98 -3.77
CA GLU A 59 7.15 5.14 -3.73
C GLU A 59 6.49 4.15 -4.69
N ALA A 60 5.42 3.50 -4.22
CA ALA A 60 4.51 2.78 -5.09
C ALA A 60 3.11 3.39 -4.98
N ASN A 61 2.46 3.58 -6.10
CA ASN A 61 1.14 4.17 -6.21
C ASN A 61 0.17 3.18 -6.85
N TYR A 62 -0.92 2.87 -6.14
CA TYR A 62 -1.99 2.00 -6.64
C TYR A 62 -3.24 2.83 -6.89
N LEU A 63 -3.68 2.90 -8.14
CA LEU A 63 -4.83 3.71 -8.55
C LEU A 63 -6.14 2.97 -8.27
N ILE A 64 -6.98 3.56 -7.43
CA ILE A 64 -8.29 3.03 -7.05
C ILE A 64 -9.38 3.56 -7.99
N ALA A 65 -9.29 4.83 -8.38
CA ALA A 65 -10.23 5.48 -9.29
C ALA A 65 -9.58 6.67 -10.00
N GLY A 66 -10.17 7.09 -11.12
CA GLY A 66 -9.69 8.18 -11.95
C GLY A 66 -8.73 7.73 -13.04
N VAL A 67 -8.14 8.71 -13.72
CA VAL A 67 -7.15 8.50 -14.80
C VAL A 67 -5.98 9.43 -14.58
N ILE A 68 -4.78 8.88 -14.53
CA ILE A 68 -3.54 9.65 -14.43
C ILE A 68 -2.61 9.34 -15.60
N LYS A 69 -1.73 10.28 -15.89
CA LYS A 69 -0.61 10.03 -16.81
C LYS A 69 0.70 10.26 -16.07
N VAL A 70 1.63 9.32 -16.23
CA VAL A 70 2.99 9.43 -15.69
C VAL A 70 3.99 9.37 -16.85
N THR A 71 5.03 10.20 -16.78
CA THR A 71 6.08 10.27 -17.80
C THR A 71 7.44 10.15 -17.15
N ASP A 72 8.23 9.15 -17.54
CA ASP A 72 9.67 9.09 -17.18
C ASP A 72 10.43 10.19 -17.93
N MET A 73 10.91 11.17 -17.22
CA MET A 73 11.64 12.31 -17.83
C MET A 73 13.02 11.91 -18.38
N THR A 74 13.54 10.73 -18.05
CA THR A 74 14.83 10.25 -18.57
C THR A 74 14.66 9.59 -19.92
N SER A 75 13.66 8.71 -20.08
CA SER A 75 13.41 7.98 -21.31
C SER A 75 12.40 8.67 -22.22
N GLY A 76 11.55 9.53 -21.67
CA GLY A 76 10.40 10.13 -22.36
C GLY A 76 9.23 9.16 -22.50
N GLN A 77 9.28 7.99 -21.86
CA GLN A 77 8.18 7.03 -21.90
C GLN A 77 6.99 7.53 -21.10
N GLU A 78 5.80 7.39 -21.67
CA GLU A 78 4.54 7.79 -21.05
C GLU A 78 3.66 6.56 -20.80
N TRP A 79 2.91 6.59 -19.71
CA TRP A 79 1.86 5.62 -19.36
C TRP A 79 0.61 6.37 -18.93
N VAL A 80 -0.53 5.91 -19.42
CA VAL A 80 -1.84 6.29 -18.89
C VAL A 80 -2.31 5.15 -18.01
N LEU A 81 -2.66 5.46 -16.77
CA LEU A 81 -3.06 4.50 -15.75
C LEU A 81 -4.52 4.73 -15.38
N GLU A 82 -5.21 3.63 -15.16
CA GLU A 82 -6.60 3.55 -14.74
C GLU A 82 -6.74 2.75 -13.44
N SER A 83 -7.95 2.64 -12.93
CA SER A 83 -8.25 1.86 -11.73
C SER A 83 -7.67 0.43 -11.81
N GLY A 84 -6.95 -0.01 -10.79
CA GLY A 84 -6.27 -1.30 -10.73
C GLY A 84 -4.83 -1.30 -11.25
N ASP A 85 -4.34 -0.16 -11.73
CA ASP A 85 -2.95 -0.02 -12.13
C ASP A 85 -2.06 0.42 -10.98
N LEU A 86 -0.81 -0.01 -11.05
CA LEU A 86 0.22 0.35 -10.10
C LEU A 86 1.45 0.88 -10.84
N TYR A 87 2.00 2.00 -10.38
CA TYR A 87 3.33 2.42 -10.80
C TYR A 87 4.24 2.62 -9.58
N GLN A 88 5.53 2.47 -9.80
CA GLN A 88 6.55 2.77 -8.79
C GLN A 88 7.58 3.75 -9.34
N VAL A 89 8.12 4.57 -8.45
CA VAL A 89 9.18 5.55 -8.70
C VAL A 89 10.13 5.61 -7.51
N GLY A 90 11.34 6.10 -7.74
CA GLY A 90 12.32 6.19 -6.68
C GLY A 90 13.46 7.17 -6.94
N PRO A 91 14.59 6.98 -6.27
CA PRO A 91 15.72 7.91 -6.33
C PRO A 91 16.26 8.17 -7.73
N ASN A 92 16.07 7.23 -8.65
CA ASN A 92 16.58 7.30 -10.01
C ASN A 92 15.57 7.89 -11.01
N ASP A 93 14.35 8.25 -10.56
CA ASP A 93 13.23 8.51 -11.45
C ASP A 93 12.65 9.92 -11.26
N ARG A 94 13.12 10.86 -12.11
CA ARG A 94 12.38 12.11 -12.30
C ARG A 94 11.21 11.84 -13.22
N HIS A 95 10.02 12.24 -12.81
CA HIS A 95 8.82 11.98 -13.58
C HIS A 95 7.86 13.16 -13.58
N LEU A 96 7.01 13.21 -14.59
CA LEU A 96 5.84 14.07 -14.60
C LEU A 96 4.64 13.26 -14.12
N TYR A 97 3.88 13.85 -13.25
CA TYR A 97 2.59 13.36 -12.76
C TYR A 97 1.49 14.31 -13.23
N GLU A 98 0.50 13.77 -13.93
CA GLU A 98 -0.62 14.52 -14.49
C GLU A 98 -1.91 13.77 -14.13
N VAL A 99 -2.87 14.48 -13.57
CA VAL A 99 -4.21 13.93 -13.29
C VAL A 99 -5.13 14.36 -14.42
N LEU A 100 -5.61 13.36 -15.19
CA LEU A 100 -6.49 13.58 -16.34
C LEU A 100 -7.96 13.58 -15.93
N GLU A 101 -8.33 12.74 -14.95
CA GLU A 101 -9.65 12.69 -14.32
C GLU A 101 -9.47 12.58 -12.81
N ASP A 102 -10.42 13.13 -12.03
CA ASP A 102 -10.35 13.12 -10.57
C ASP A 102 -9.95 11.76 -10.02
N GLU A 103 -8.90 11.76 -9.20
CA GLU A 103 -8.20 10.54 -8.83
C GLU A 103 -8.33 10.18 -7.36
N HIS A 104 -8.25 8.87 -7.09
CA HIS A 104 -8.10 8.29 -5.77
C HIS A 104 -7.04 7.19 -5.85
N HIS A 105 -5.95 7.35 -5.10
CA HIS A 105 -4.88 6.37 -5.08
C HIS A 105 -4.25 6.19 -3.70
N LEU A 106 -3.57 5.07 -3.52
CA LEU A 106 -2.69 4.81 -2.37
C LEU A 106 -1.26 5.10 -2.76
N SER A 107 -0.52 5.80 -1.90
CA SER A 107 0.93 5.90 -1.98
C SER A 107 1.57 5.19 -0.80
N ILE A 108 2.51 4.31 -1.08
CA ILE A 108 3.32 3.56 -0.09
C ILE A 108 4.76 4.03 -0.22
N PHE A 109 5.38 4.47 0.89
CA PHE A 109 6.76 4.96 0.91
C PHE A 109 7.68 4.12 1.79
N CYS A 110 8.89 3.87 1.29
CA CYS A 110 10.00 3.33 2.05
C CYS A 110 11.29 4.14 1.74
N PRO A 111 12.01 4.63 2.76
CA PRO A 111 11.66 4.58 4.19
C PRO A 111 10.35 5.30 4.52
N SER A 112 9.78 4.96 5.68
CA SER A 112 8.52 5.56 6.14
C SER A 112 8.64 7.08 6.28
N LEU A 113 7.65 7.82 5.79
CA LEU A 113 7.56 9.26 6.01
C LEU A 113 7.20 9.58 7.48
N ARG A 114 7.76 10.66 8.02
CA ARG A 114 7.48 11.09 9.41
C ARG A 114 6.07 11.64 9.58
N GLY A 115 5.51 12.24 8.51
CA GLY A 115 4.18 12.80 8.50
C GLY A 115 4.12 14.34 8.44
N ASP A 116 5.28 15.01 8.49
CA ASP A 116 5.38 16.48 8.42
C ASP A 116 5.92 16.98 7.07
N GLU A 117 6.38 16.09 6.19
CA GLU A 117 7.01 16.44 4.93
C GLU A 117 6.05 17.18 3.98
N THR A 118 6.65 18.09 3.22
CA THR A 118 6.07 18.73 2.03
C THR A 118 7.09 18.67 0.90
N HIS A 119 6.66 18.74 -0.35
CA HIS A 119 7.56 18.73 -1.48
C HIS A 119 8.51 19.94 -1.48
N ASP A 120 9.79 19.68 -1.72
CA ASP A 120 10.80 20.70 -2.00
C ASP A 120 10.72 21.19 -3.47
N GLU A 121 11.70 21.99 -3.90
CA GLU A 121 11.77 22.54 -5.28
C GLU A 121 11.91 21.45 -6.36
N ASP A 122 12.51 20.32 -6.02
CA ASP A 122 12.63 19.16 -6.92
C ASP A 122 11.37 18.27 -6.94
N GLY A 123 10.40 18.52 -6.06
CA GLY A 123 9.24 17.65 -5.85
C GLY A 123 9.57 16.43 -4.98
N ALA A 124 10.56 16.54 -4.10
CA ALA A 124 10.97 15.48 -3.19
C ALA A 124 10.50 15.76 -1.77
N TYR A 125 10.37 14.68 -0.99
CA TYR A 125 10.30 14.77 0.47
C TYR A 125 11.69 14.73 1.09
N SER A 126 11.84 15.36 2.25
CA SER A 126 13.08 15.30 3.04
C SER A 126 13.38 13.87 3.49
N ALA A 127 14.65 13.50 3.55
CA ALA A 127 15.06 12.15 3.96
C ALA A 127 14.54 11.79 5.35
N SER A 128 13.96 10.59 5.48
CA SER A 128 13.40 10.07 6.73
C SER A 128 14.14 8.83 7.26
N GLY A 129 15.04 8.24 6.47
CA GLY A 129 15.82 7.07 6.82
C GLY A 129 16.71 6.57 5.68
N PRO A 130 17.36 5.42 5.86
CA PRO A 130 18.14 4.80 4.79
C PRO A 130 17.21 4.28 3.70
N VAL A 131 17.52 4.64 2.45
CA VAL A 131 16.77 4.21 1.28
C VAL A 131 17.24 2.81 0.85
N PRO A 132 16.35 1.85 0.60
CA PRO A 132 16.73 0.57 0.00
C PRO A 132 17.49 0.78 -1.31
N VAL A 133 18.62 0.10 -1.46
CA VAL A 133 19.48 0.24 -2.64
C VAL A 133 19.08 -0.81 -3.67
N THR A 134 18.58 -0.35 -4.80
CA THR A 134 18.28 -1.17 -5.97
C THR A 134 18.55 -0.38 -7.25
N GLU A 135 18.81 -1.08 -8.35
CA GLU A 135 18.96 -0.48 -9.68
C GLU A 135 17.62 -0.36 -10.43
N GLN A 136 16.52 -0.65 -9.76
CA GLN A 136 15.19 -0.53 -10.34
C GLN A 136 14.95 0.90 -10.86
N ARG A 137 14.23 0.96 -11.96
CA ARG A 137 13.74 2.19 -12.57
C ARG A 137 12.24 2.17 -12.54
N MET A 138 11.62 3.32 -12.76
CA MET A 138 10.18 3.47 -12.90
C MET A 138 9.59 2.39 -13.82
N PHE A 139 8.52 1.76 -13.36
CA PHE A 139 7.69 0.84 -14.15
C PHE A 139 6.22 0.92 -13.76
N VAL A 140 5.39 0.39 -14.63
CA VAL A 140 3.94 0.25 -14.44
C VAL A 140 3.58 -1.24 -14.44
N ARG A 141 2.63 -1.62 -13.58
CA ARG A 141 2.02 -2.96 -13.55
C ARG A 141 0.51 -2.83 -13.64
N HIS A 142 -0.06 -3.45 -14.65
CA HIS A 142 -1.49 -3.58 -14.84
C HIS A 142 -1.96 -4.86 -14.15
N ILE A 143 -2.62 -4.75 -13.00
CA ILE A 143 -2.95 -5.93 -12.17
C ILE A 143 -3.90 -6.87 -12.89
N GLU A 144 -4.87 -6.34 -13.65
CA GLU A 144 -5.75 -7.20 -14.45
C GLU A 144 -5.01 -7.99 -15.53
N GLN A 145 -4.05 -7.36 -16.21
CA GLN A 145 -3.20 -8.07 -17.18
C GLN A 145 -2.33 -9.14 -16.50
N MET A 146 -1.87 -8.90 -15.27
CA MET A 146 -1.17 -9.91 -14.48
C MET A 146 -2.09 -11.11 -14.15
N ARG A 147 -3.35 -10.84 -13.83
CA ARG A 147 -4.38 -11.85 -13.57
C ARG A 147 -4.68 -12.67 -14.82
N GLU A 148 -4.91 -12.02 -15.96
CA GLU A 148 -5.11 -12.66 -17.28
C GLU A 148 -3.91 -13.51 -17.71
N ALA A 149 -2.69 -13.10 -17.34
CA ALA A 149 -1.46 -13.86 -17.58
C ALA A 149 -1.25 -15.03 -16.60
N GLY A 150 -2.25 -15.35 -15.76
CA GLY A 150 -2.23 -16.48 -14.83
C GLY A 150 -1.35 -16.24 -13.58
N ARG A 151 -1.09 -15.00 -13.22
CA ARG A 151 -0.32 -14.64 -12.02
C ARG A 151 -1.17 -14.56 -10.75
N GLU A 152 -2.46 -14.84 -10.84
CA GLU A 152 -3.34 -14.92 -9.68
C GLU A 152 -3.09 -16.22 -8.92
N MET A 153 -2.96 -16.12 -7.61
CA MET A 153 -2.76 -17.23 -6.70
C MET A 153 -3.97 -17.42 -5.80
N LEU A 154 -4.29 -18.66 -5.45
CA LEU A 154 -5.21 -18.96 -4.36
C LEU A 154 -4.42 -19.12 -3.06
N VAL A 155 -4.75 -18.37 -2.05
CA VAL A 155 -4.13 -18.41 -0.71
C VAL A 155 -5.21 -18.56 0.37
N ALA A 156 -4.81 -18.59 1.65
CA ALA A 156 -5.72 -18.73 2.79
C ALA A 156 -6.69 -19.93 2.61
N ASN A 157 -6.17 -21.10 2.26
CA ASN A 157 -6.93 -22.31 1.97
C ASN A 157 -7.98 -22.12 0.85
N GLY A 158 -7.66 -21.32 -0.16
CA GLY A 158 -8.53 -21.03 -1.29
C GLY A 158 -9.61 -19.97 -1.02
N GLN A 159 -9.57 -19.31 0.13
CA GLN A 159 -10.52 -18.26 0.50
C GLN A 159 -10.19 -16.92 -0.17
N ALA A 160 -8.95 -16.69 -0.57
CA ALA A 160 -8.52 -15.45 -1.19
C ALA A 160 -7.85 -15.69 -2.54
N ARG A 161 -8.10 -14.78 -3.49
CA ARG A 161 -7.40 -14.65 -4.76
C ARG A 161 -6.45 -13.47 -4.65
N VAL A 162 -5.18 -13.67 -4.98
CA VAL A 162 -4.12 -12.68 -4.77
C VAL A 162 -3.26 -12.52 -6.01
N VAL A 163 -3.06 -11.27 -6.44
CA VAL A 163 -1.99 -10.89 -7.38
C VAL A 163 -0.92 -10.16 -6.59
N ARG A 164 0.28 -10.74 -6.47
CA ARG A 164 1.42 -10.10 -5.83
C ARG A 164 2.10 -9.17 -6.82
N ALA A 165 1.66 -7.90 -6.80
CA ALA A 165 2.09 -6.90 -7.76
C ALA A 165 3.50 -6.36 -7.48
N LEU A 166 3.90 -6.27 -6.21
CA LEU A 166 5.28 -5.97 -5.81
C LEU A 166 5.79 -7.03 -4.83
N THR A 167 7.02 -7.46 -5.02
CA THR A 167 7.67 -8.48 -4.23
C THR A 167 9.05 -8.02 -3.75
N LYS A 168 9.71 -8.81 -2.93
CA LYS A 168 11.07 -8.54 -2.46
C LYS A 168 12.09 -8.32 -3.57
N SER A 169 11.90 -9.01 -4.71
CA SER A 169 12.79 -8.85 -5.88
C SER A 169 12.74 -7.46 -6.51
N ASP A 170 11.69 -6.67 -6.25
CA ASP A 170 11.60 -5.29 -6.70
C ASP A 170 12.48 -4.33 -5.86
N GLY A 171 12.90 -4.75 -4.65
CA GLY A 171 13.88 -4.04 -3.84
C GLY A 171 13.38 -2.76 -3.16
N LEU A 172 12.06 -2.56 -3.06
CA LEU A 172 11.46 -1.31 -2.55
C LEU A 172 11.38 -1.25 -1.01
N GLY A 173 11.67 -2.38 -0.31
CA GLY A 173 11.59 -2.47 1.15
C GLY A 173 10.21 -2.91 1.68
N PHE A 174 9.22 -3.01 0.82
CA PHE A 174 7.88 -3.55 1.08
C PHE A 174 7.39 -4.36 -0.12
N SER A 175 6.33 -5.15 0.06
CA SER A 175 5.60 -5.79 -1.03
C SER A 175 4.15 -5.33 -1.06
N PHE A 176 3.52 -5.43 -2.24
CA PHE A 176 2.13 -5.05 -2.46
C PHE A 176 1.36 -6.19 -3.13
N SER A 177 0.15 -6.43 -2.65
CA SER A 177 -0.77 -7.43 -3.20
C SER A 177 -2.17 -6.86 -3.39
N ASP A 178 -2.77 -7.19 -4.52
CA ASP A 178 -4.20 -7.04 -4.77
C ASP A 178 -4.91 -8.30 -4.34
N VAL A 179 -5.87 -8.20 -3.42
CA VAL A 179 -6.47 -9.35 -2.72
C VAL A 179 -7.98 -9.29 -2.81
N ASN A 180 -8.58 -10.39 -3.23
CA ASN A 180 -10.03 -10.52 -3.37
C ASN A 180 -10.56 -11.73 -2.59
N PHE A 181 -11.54 -11.48 -1.72
CA PHE A 181 -12.32 -12.49 -1.02
C PHE A 181 -13.75 -12.52 -1.56
N ALA A 182 -14.28 -13.70 -1.81
CA ALA A 182 -15.71 -13.84 -2.13
C ALA A 182 -16.57 -13.61 -0.88
N ALA A 183 -17.80 -13.15 -1.08
CA ALA A 183 -18.79 -13.01 -0.01
C ALA A 183 -18.94 -14.32 0.76
N GLY A 184 -18.95 -14.24 2.09
CA GLY A 184 -19.01 -15.38 3.01
C GLY A 184 -17.67 -16.07 3.29
N ALA A 185 -16.57 -15.67 2.62
CA ALA A 185 -15.24 -16.19 2.91
C ALA A 185 -14.79 -15.80 4.32
N THR A 186 -14.17 -16.73 5.03
CA THR A 186 -13.62 -16.52 6.37
C THR A 186 -12.29 -17.21 6.50
N THR A 187 -11.28 -16.52 7.03
CA THR A 187 -9.95 -17.09 7.24
C THR A 187 -9.33 -16.61 8.55
N LYS A 188 -8.56 -17.51 9.18
CA LYS A 188 -7.76 -17.19 10.38
C LYS A 188 -6.31 -17.05 9.96
N LEU A 189 -5.69 -15.96 10.38
CA LEU A 189 -4.36 -15.56 9.98
C LEU A 189 -3.53 -15.16 11.21
N TRP A 190 -2.21 -15.34 11.10
CA TRP A 190 -1.26 -14.90 12.11
C TRP A 190 0.11 -14.63 11.48
N TYR A 191 0.35 -13.39 11.09
CA TYR A 191 1.61 -12.98 10.43
C TYR A 191 2.77 -12.81 11.41
N LYS A 192 3.28 -13.94 11.93
CA LYS A 192 4.36 -14.01 12.93
C LYS A 192 5.64 -13.26 12.54
N HIS A 193 5.85 -13.07 11.24
CA HIS A 193 7.11 -12.60 10.66
C HIS A 193 6.96 -11.33 9.83
N HIS A 194 5.78 -10.72 9.84
CA HIS A 194 5.47 -9.55 9.01
C HIS A 194 4.54 -8.58 9.73
N TRP A 195 4.66 -7.33 9.38
CA TRP A 195 3.58 -6.37 9.48
C TRP A 195 2.77 -6.41 8.19
N GLU A 196 1.47 -6.34 8.32
CA GLU A 196 0.55 -6.21 7.21
C GLU A 196 -0.40 -5.04 7.44
N THR A 197 -0.62 -4.27 6.38
CA THR A 197 -1.69 -3.28 6.31
C THR A 197 -2.60 -3.65 5.17
N ASN A 198 -3.89 -3.75 5.44
CA ASN A 198 -4.93 -3.98 4.45
C ASN A 198 -5.81 -2.74 4.34
N TYR A 199 -5.78 -2.09 3.20
CA TYR A 199 -6.72 -1.03 2.86
C TYR A 199 -7.93 -1.62 2.16
N ILE A 200 -9.12 -1.23 2.60
CA ILE A 200 -10.39 -1.71 2.03
C ILE A 200 -10.71 -0.86 0.80
N VAL A 201 -10.53 -1.44 -0.38
CA VAL A 201 -10.83 -0.80 -1.67
C VAL A 201 -12.33 -0.80 -1.93
N SER A 202 -12.97 -1.95 -1.73
CA SER A 202 -14.43 -2.10 -1.87
C SER A 202 -14.94 -3.30 -1.08
N GLY A 203 -16.27 -3.35 -0.89
CA GLY A 203 -16.92 -4.40 -0.13
C GLY A 203 -16.97 -4.10 1.36
N THR A 204 -17.55 -5.02 2.12
CA THR A 204 -17.68 -4.95 3.58
C THR A 204 -17.30 -6.28 4.22
N GLY A 205 -16.86 -6.21 5.47
CA GLY A 205 -16.45 -7.38 6.22
C GLY A 205 -16.23 -7.08 7.69
N GLN A 206 -15.56 -7.99 8.37
CA GLN A 206 -15.21 -7.87 9.77
C GLN A 206 -13.83 -8.45 10.00
N VAL A 207 -13.04 -7.80 10.83
CA VAL A 207 -11.81 -8.37 11.40
C VAL A 207 -11.98 -8.53 12.90
N GLU A 208 -11.56 -9.66 13.43
CA GLU A 208 -11.61 -10.01 14.86
C GLU A 208 -10.20 -10.32 15.37
N ASP A 209 -9.81 -9.71 16.48
CA ASP A 209 -8.63 -10.11 17.25
C ASP A 209 -8.96 -11.37 18.07
N LEU A 210 -8.38 -12.49 17.70
CA LEU A 210 -8.61 -13.78 18.36
C LEU A 210 -7.99 -13.89 19.75
N THR A 211 -7.18 -12.91 20.16
CA THR A 211 -6.58 -12.86 21.51
C THR A 211 -7.48 -12.11 22.48
N THR A 212 -8.05 -10.98 22.04
CA THR A 212 -8.88 -10.12 22.89
C THR A 212 -10.38 -10.37 22.69
N GLY A 213 -10.80 -10.89 21.53
CA GLY A 213 -12.20 -11.01 21.11
C GLY A 213 -12.79 -9.70 20.63
N GLU A 214 -12.01 -8.64 20.53
CA GLU A 214 -12.46 -7.39 19.90
C GLU A 214 -12.67 -7.57 18.40
N SER A 215 -13.68 -6.92 17.86
CA SER A 215 -14.00 -7.01 16.44
C SER A 215 -14.37 -5.65 15.86
N TRP A 216 -14.02 -5.44 14.60
CA TRP A 216 -14.27 -4.21 13.87
C TRP A 216 -14.91 -4.50 12.52
N LYS A 217 -15.94 -3.73 12.19
CA LYS A 217 -16.49 -3.71 10.84
C LYS A 217 -15.49 -3.06 9.90
N LEU A 218 -15.40 -3.61 8.69
CA LEU A 218 -14.57 -3.10 7.61
C LEU A 218 -15.46 -2.54 6.52
N GLU A 219 -15.14 -1.32 6.12
CA GLU A 219 -15.81 -0.58 5.05
C GLU A 219 -14.75 0.09 4.16
N PRO A 220 -15.08 0.49 2.93
CA PRO A 220 -14.15 1.23 2.08
C PRO A 220 -13.53 2.44 2.80
N ASP A 221 -12.30 2.79 2.42
CA ASP A 221 -11.50 3.86 3.06
C ASP A 221 -11.05 3.57 4.51
N MET A 222 -11.07 2.32 4.93
CA MET A 222 -10.49 1.89 6.21
C MET A 222 -9.23 1.06 5.98
N THR A 223 -8.34 1.05 6.98
CA THR A 223 -7.28 0.04 7.08
C THR A 223 -7.44 -0.76 8.35
N TYR A 224 -7.11 -2.05 8.29
CA TYR A 224 -6.72 -2.80 9.47
C TYR A 224 -5.24 -3.18 9.36
N ASN A 225 -4.57 -3.14 10.51
CA ASN A 225 -3.12 -3.26 10.59
C ASN A 225 -2.76 -4.32 11.63
N VAL A 226 -2.03 -5.33 11.21
CA VAL A 226 -1.69 -6.51 12.02
C VAL A 226 -0.21 -6.81 11.98
N GLY A 227 0.30 -7.40 13.02
CA GLY A 227 1.70 -7.76 13.15
C GLY A 227 1.94 -9.07 13.89
N PRO A 228 3.19 -9.33 14.30
CA PRO A 228 3.60 -10.62 14.84
C PRO A 228 2.82 -11.15 16.06
N LYS A 229 2.18 -10.28 16.83
CA LYS A 229 1.39 -10.68 18.01
C LYS A 229 -0.10 -10.83 17.73
N ASP A 230 -0.58 -10.44 16.54
CA ASP A 230 -1.99 -10.29 16.24
C ASP A 230 -2.54 -11.53 15.51
N ARG A 231 -3.09 -12.48 16.27
CA ARG A 231 -3.90 -13.55 15.69
C ARG A 231 -5.29 -12.99 15.38
N HIS A 232 -5.71 -13.09 14.14
CA HIS A 232 -6.96 -12.48 13.73
C HIS A 232 -7.77 -13.37 12.79
N GLN A 233 -9.06 -13.07 12.69
CA GLN A 233 -9.95 -13.66 11.70
C GLN A 233 -10.50 -12.54 10.81
N LEU A 234 -10.37 -12.73 9.50
CA LEU A 234 -11.03 -11.89 8.50
C LEU A 234 -12.26 -12.62 7.96
N SER A 235 -13.38 -11.92 7.91
CA SER A 235 -14.63 -12.42 7.34
C SER A 235 -15.19 -11.41 6.34
N ALA A 236 -15.44 -11.84 5.12
CA ALA A 236 -16.04 -11.03 4.07
C ALA A 236 -17.58 -11.15 4.13
N GLU A 237 -18.29 -10.03 4.34
CA GLU A 237 -19.76 -9.98 4.30
C GLU A 237 -20.26 -9.87 2.85
N THR A 238 -19.57 -9.07 2.04
CA THR A 238 -19.77 -8.99 0.59
C THR A 238 -18.47 -9.40 -0.11
N ASP A 239 -18.42 -9.41 -1.44
CA ASP A 239 -17.16 -9.49 -2.14
C ASP A 239 -16.27 -8.36 -1.64
N LEU A 240 -15.08 -8.72 -1.12
CA LEU A 240 -14.19 -7.82 -0.41
C LEU A 240 -12.87 -7.69 -1.16
N HIS A 241 -12.55 -6.47 -1.59
CA HIS A 241 -11.32 -6.14 -2.30
C HIS A 241 -10.38 -5.35 -1.40
N LEU A 242 -9.15 -5.83 -1.25
CA LEU A 242 -8.12 -5.26 -0.39
C LEU A 242 -6.85 -4.92 -1.18
N ALA A 243 -6.22 -3.82 -0.81
CA ALA A 243 -4.83 -3.52 -1.15
C ALA A 243 -3.96 -3.83 0.07
N SER A 244 -3.13 -4.88 0.00
CA SER A 244 -2.33 -5.37 1.12
C SER A 244 -0.86 -5.02 0.95
N VAL A 245 -0.25 -4.46 2.00
CA VAL A 245 1.17 -4.09 2.04
C VAL A 245 1.86 -4.87 3.15
N PHE A 246 2.99 -5.53 2.85
CA PHE A 246 3.77 -6.29 3.83
C PHE A 246 5.17 -5.71 4.02
N CYS A 247 5.63 -5.71 5.25
CA CYS A 247 7.02 -5.47 5.64
C CYS A 247 7.45 -6.44 6.76
N PRO A 248 8.57 -7.17 6.60
CA PRO A 248 9.44 -7.21 5.42
C PRO A 248 8.70 -7.68 4.16
N PRO A 249 9.24 -7.36 2.96
CA PRO A 249 8.57 -7.69 1.69
C PRO A 249 8.51 -9.20 1.45
N LEU A 250 7.41 -9.69 0.87
CA LEU A 250 7.21 -11.08 0.49
C LEU A 250 8.07 -11.44 -0.75
N GLU A 251 8.54 -12.69 -0.80
CA GLU A 251 9.26 -13.25 -1.96
C GLU A 251 8.36 -13.40 -3.20
N GLY A 252 7.05 -13.65 -2.99
CA GLY A 252 6.05 -13.73 -4.07
C GLY A 252 5.44 -15.12 -4.29
N THR A 253 5.95 -16.14 -3.64
CA THR A 253 5.51 -17.55 -3.82
C THR A 253 4.98 -18.20 -2.55
N GLU A 254 5.00 -17.48 -1.42
CA GLU A 254 4.62 -18.02 -0.12
C GLU A 254 3.15 -18.43 -0.07
N GLN A 255 2.90 -19.52 0.64
CA GLN A 255 1.59 -19.99 1.05
C GLN A 255 1.48 -19.94 2.57
N HIS A 256 0.26 -19.79 3.08
CA HIS A 256 0.02 -19.82 4.52
C HIS A 256 0.28 -21.22 5.08
N ASP A 257 0.96 -21.27 6.23
CA ASP A 257 1.09 -22.48 7.03
C ASP A 257 -0.22 -22.79 7.79
N SER A 258 -0.20 -23.82 8.64
CA SER A 258 -1.36 -24.24 9.45
C SER A 258 -1.83 -23.17 10.47
N ASP A 259 -0.97 -22.23 10.82
CA ASP A 259 -1.31 -21.11 11.71
C ASP A 259 -1.79 -19.86 10.94
N GLY A 260 -1.79 -19.91 9.62
CA GLY A 260 -2.09 -18.76 8.76
C GLY A 260 -0.92 -17.77 8.66
N ALA A 261 0.32 -18.24 8.88
CA ALA A 261 1.52 -17.43 8.75
C ALA A 261 2.19 -17.64 7.39
N LEU A 262 2.96 -16.63 6.99
CA LEU A 262 3.87 -16.70 5.84
C LEU A 262 5.31 -16.91 6.34
N GLU A 263 6.15 -17.54 5.52
CA GLU A 263 7.57 -17.74 5.81
C GLU A 263 8.30 -16.42 6.04
N PRO A 264 9.28 -16.38 6.97
CA PRO A 264 10.03 -15.16 7.23
C PRO A 264 10.85 -14.73 6.00
N SER A 265 10.77 -13.46 5.64
CA SER A 265 11.47 -12.90 4.48
C SER A 265 12.55 -11.85 4.83
N GLY A 266 12.62 -11.46 6.11
CA GLY A 266 13.59 -10.47 6.59
C GLY A 266 13.37 -10.06 8.04
N PRO A 267 14.12 -9.07 8.52
CA PRO A 267 13.93 -8.53 9.86
C PRO A 267 12.60 -7.78 9.99
N VAL A 268 11.84 -8.10 11.02
CA VAL A 268 10.53 -7.48 11.27
C VAL A 268 10.73 -6.10 11.91
N PRO A 269 10.11 -5.04 11.40
CA PRO A 269 10.12 -3.73 12.04
C PRO A 269 9.52 -3.76 13.46
N PRO A 270 9.88 -2.80 14.34
CA PRO A 270 9.50 -2.83 15.76
C PRO A 270 7.99 -2.67 16.01
N GLY A 271 7.27 -2.08 15.07
CA GLY A 271 5.85 -1.74 15.22
C GLY A 271 5.60 -0.47 16.03
N PRO A 272 4.34 -0.14 16.30
CA PRO A 272 3.97 1.07 17.02
C PRO A 272 4.45 1.00 18.48
N PRO A 273 4.70 2.15 19.13
CA PRO A 273 5.10 2.22 20.52
C PRO A 273 4.12 1.47 21.43
N GLY A 274 4.65 0.58 22.27
CA GLY A 274 3.84 -0.23 23.20
C GLY A 274 3.29 -1.53 22.63
N TYR A 275 3.58 -1.83 21.36
CA TYR A 275 3.20 -3.08 20.72
C TYR A 275 3.89 -4.30 21.30
#